data_d24cb91815b1515826959c697fdcb632
#
_entry.id   d24cb91815b1515826959c697fdcb632
#
_cell.length_a   1.000
_cell.length_b   1.000
_cell.length_c   1.000
_cell.angle_alpha   90.00
_cell.angle_beta   90.00
_cell.angle_gamma   90.00
#
_symmetry.space_group_name_H-M   'P 1'
#
loop_
_entity.id
_entity.type
_entity.pdbx_description
1 polymer ?
#
loop_
_entity_poly.entity_id
_entity_poly.type
_entity_poly.pdbx_seq_one_letter_code
_entity_poly.pdbx_strand_id
1 'polypeptide(L)'
;MIISHISDIHLPIIINPNFHDLFNKRLIGFINYLSKRRKIHDIESLKVIFDDIISNPEEHTVLTGDLVNLSLRSEFETVSDFLGNYFPKEKLSIIPGNHDNYVKCSYEDSMYLLRRYIENKLNINQNSLFPYLKLINDVAIIGISTAVTSPPLMSWGRISEIQLNDLDKILHSISKNNYFTIVLLHHPLHKFGFLNFKGLLNKQSLIKLLNGFNV
;
A
#
# COMPACT_ATOMS: atom_id res chain seq x y z
N MET A 1 4.71 -8.02 -20.73
CA MET A 1 3.82 -7.72 -19.58
C MET A 1 3.68 -6.22 -19.45
N ILE A 2 2.47 -5.73 -19.24
CA ILE A 2 2.18 -4.31 -18.94
C ILE A 2 1.94 -4.20 -17.43
N ILE A 3 2.44 -3.13 -16.81
CA ILE A 3 2.18 -2.84 -15.38
C ILE A 3 1.47 -1.50 -15.29
N SER A 4 0.26 -1.51 -14.76
CA SER A 4 -0.49 -0.30 -14.43
C SER A 4 -0.28 0.08 -12.97
N HIS A 5 0.19 1.31 -12.73
CA HIS A 5 0.43 1.83 -11.40
C HIS A 5 -0.62 2.87 -11.02
N ILE A 6 -1.31 2.60 -9.93
CA ILE A 6 -2.31 3.50 -9.33
C ILE A 6 -1.95 3.72 -7.86
N SER A 7 -2.20 4.91 -7.35
CA SER A 7 -1.99 5.29 -5.96
C SER A 7 -3.12 6.18 -5.45
N ASP A 8 -3.28 6.25 -4.13
CA ASP A 8 -4.15 7.23 -3.46
C ASP A 8 -5.62 7.20 -3.95
N ILE A 9 -6.17 6.01 -4.15
CA ILE A 9 -7.56 5.86 -4.61
C ILE A 9 -8.56 6.38 -3.59
N HIS A 10 -8.23 6.34 -2.28
CA HIS A 10 -9.10 6.80 -1.20
C HIS A 10 -10.56 6.48 -1.49
N LEU A 11 -10.86 5.17 -1.66
CA LEU A 11 -12.12 4.71 -2.23
C LEU A 11 -13.28 5.58 -1.75
N PRO A 12 -14.01 6.25 -2.68
CA PRO A 12 -15.04 7.24 -2.34
C PRO A 12 -16.33 6.54 -1.92
N ILE A 13 -16.34 6.05 -0.70
CA ILE A 13 -17.48 5.40 -0.06
C ILE A 13 -18.13 6.32 0.98
N ILE A 14 -19.38 6.06 1.32
CA ILE A 14 -20.02 6.76 2.44
C ILE A 14 -19.43 6.21 3.73
N ILE A 15 -18.59 7.01 4.38
CA ILE A 15 -18.01 6.67 5.67
C ILE A 15 -18.98 7.09 6.76
N ASN A 16 -19.43 6.12 7.56
CA ASN A 16 -20.30 6.35 8.72
C ASN A 16 -19.60 5.79 9.99
N PRO A 17 -18.63 6.52 10.54
CA PRO A 17 -17.91 6.06 11.73
C PRO A 17 -18.82 6.08 12.95
N ASN A 18 -18.65 5.12 13.86
CA ASN A 18 -19.24 5.17 15.16
C ASN A 18 -18.67 6.33 15.98
N PHE A 19 -19.42 6.87 16.95
CA PHE A 19 -18.95 7.98 17.77
C PHE A 19 -17.60 7.68 18.45
N HIS A 20 -17.42 6.45 18.96
CA HIS A 20 -16.16 6.01 19.58
C HIS A 20 -14.97 5.98 18.62
N ASP A 21 -15.17 5.78 17.34
CA ASP A 21 -14.10 5.80 16.34
C ASP A 21 -13.47 7.19 16.18
N LEU A 22 -14.18 8.23 16.54
CA LEU A 22 -13.79 9.63 16.37
C LEU A 22 -13.03 10.22 17.58
N PHE A 23 -12.90 9.50 18.70
CA PHE A 23 -12.14 9.98 19.88
C PHE A 23 -10.60 9.93 19.69
N ASN A 24 -10.13 10.10 18.46
CA ASN A 24 -8.70 10.09 18.11
C ASN A 24 -8.46 10.93 16.85
N LYS A 25 -7.31 10.75 16.21
CA LYS A 25 -6.93 11.42 14.95
C LYS A 25 -8.00 11.30 13.84
N ARG A 26 -8.85 10.27 13.87
CA ARG A 26 -9.91 10.08 12.87
C ARG A 26 -10.89 11.24 12.81
N LEU A 27 -11.14 11.96 13.91
CA LEU A 27 -12.01 13.14 13.90
C LEU A 27 -11.51 14.19 12.88
N ILE A 28 -10.20 14.51 12.92
CA ILE A 28 -9.58 15.46 11.99
C ILE A 28 -9.67 14.93 10.55
N GLY A 29 -9.38 13.65 10.37
CA GLY A 29 -9.50 12.97 9.07
C GLY A 29 -10.92 12.99 8.53
N PHE A 30 -11.92 12.76 9.38
CA PHE A 30 -13.34 12.76 9.01
C PHE A 30 -13.82 14.15 8.60
N ILE A 31 -13.44 15.19 9.32
CA ILE A 31 -13.73 16.59 8.93
C ILE A 31 -13.10 16.90 7.57
N ASN A 32 -11.85 16.50 7.35
CA ASN A 32 -11.18 16.68 6.05
C ASN A 32 -11.86 15.87 4.94
N TYR A 33 -12.30 14.65 5.23
CA TYR A 33 -13.07 13.83 4.31
C TYR A 33 -14.36 14.52 3.86
N LEU A 34 -15.18 14.98 4.81
CA LEU A 34 -16.45 15.65 4.52
C LEU A 34 -16.27 16.97 3.77
N SER A 35 -15.25 17.75 4.10
CA SER A 35 -15.02 19.08 3.54
C SER A 35 -14.39 19.05 2.15
N LYS A 36 -13.47 18.11 1.89
CA LYS A 36 -12.64 18.09 0.67
C LYS A 36 -12.68 16.77 -0.07
N ARG A 37 -12.25 15.65 0.57
CA ARG A 37 -11.97 14.41 -0.13
C ARG A 37 -13.18 13.80 -0.81
N ARG A 38 -14.32 13.79 -0.15
CA ARG A 38 -15.58 13.30 -0.72
C ARG A 38 -15.97 13.97 -2.06
N LYS A 39 -15.44 15.18 -2.33
CA LYS A 39 -15.70 15.93 -3.56
C LYS A 39 -14.64 15.73 -4.64
N ILE A 40 -13.46 15.25 -4.26
CA ILE A 40 -12.30 15.12 -5.16
C ILE A 40 -12.25 13.71 -5.74
N HIS A 41 -12.49 12.69 -4.89
CA HIS A 41 -12.45 11.30 -5.31
C HIS A 41 -13.81 10.89 -5.88
N ASP A 42 -13.79 10.42 -7.13
CA ASP A 42 -14.97 10.01 -7.87
C ASP A 42 -14.90 8.52 -8.21
N ILE A 43 -15.92 7.76 -7.78
CA ILE A 43 -15.96 6.31 -7.98
C ILE A 43 -16.18 5.93 -9.44
N GLU A 44 -16.93 6.76 -10.20
CA GLU A 44 -17.20 6.46 -11.61
C GLU A 44 -15.93 6.61 -12.46
N SER A 45 -15.14 7.65 -12.20
CA SER A 45 -13.82 7.80 -12.83
C SER A 45 -12.90 6.63 -12.49
N LEU A 46 -12.91 6.14 -11.25
CA LEU A 46 -12.11 4.99 -10.85
C LEU A 46 -12.57 3.70 -11.55
N LYS A 47 -13.88 3.49 -11.68
CA LYS A 47 -14.44 2.35 -12.43
C LYS A 47 -13.98 2.35 -13.89
N VAL A 48 -14.08 3.52 -14.57
CA VAL A 48 -13.64 3.66 -15.98
C VAL A 48 -12.15 3.29 -16.12
N ILE A 49 -11.29 3.74 -15.19
CA ILE A 49 -9.87 3.38 -15.20
C ILE A 49 -9.69 1.87 -15.00
N PHE A 50 -10.43 1.26 -14.08
CA PHE A 50 -10.33 -0.17 -13.83
C PHE A 50 -10.87 -1.00 -14.99
N ASP A 51 -11.97 -0.59 -15.62
CA ASP A 51 -12.52 -1.25 -16.82
C ASP A 51 -11.51 -1.21 -17.98
N ASP A 52 -10.81 -0.11 -18.19
CA ASP A 52 -9.74 0.00 -19.19
C ASP A 52 -8.59 -0.97 -18.88
N ILE A 53 -8.11 -0.99 -17.65
CA ILE A 53 -7.02 -1.88 -17.20
C ILE A 53 -7.40 -3.35 -17.41
N ILE A 54 -8.56 -3.79 -16.92
CA ILE A 54 -8.96 -5.21 -16.99
C ILE A 54 -9.27 -5.67 -18.43
N SER A 55 -9.49 -4.74 -19.35
CA SER A 55 -9.66 -5.06 -20.77
C SER A 55 -8.40 -5.67 -21.41
N ASN A 56 -7.22 -5.46 -20.78
CA ASN A 56 -5.95 -5.99 -21.27
C ASN A 56 -5.49 -7.22 -20.45
N PRO A 57 -5.52 -8.44 -21.01
CA PRO A 57 -5.18 -9.67 -20.30
C PRO A 57 -3.70 -9.76 -19.89
N GLU A 58 -2.79 -9.03 -20.56
CA GLU A 58 -1.35 -9.02 -20.27
C GLU A 58 -0.99 -8.07 -19.10
N GLU A 59 -1.97 -7.36 -18.56
CA GLU A 59 -1.74 -6.32 -17.57
C GLU A 59 -1.69 -6.88 -16.13
N HIS A 60 -0.79 -6.31 -15.34
CA HIS A 60 -0.74 -6.50 -13.89
C HIS A 60 -0.83 -5.13 -13.21
N THR A 61 -1.72 -5.00 -12.25
CA THR A 61 -1.94 -3.72 -11.55
C THR A 61 -1.18 -3.67 -10.23
N VAL A 62 -0.59 -2.52 -9.92
CA VAL A 62 0.00 -2.24 -8.61
C VAL A 62 -0.71 -1.06 -7.96
N LEU A 63 -1.25 -1.24 -6.75
CA LEU A 63 -1.84 -0.19 -5.93
C LEU A 63 -0.89 0.16 -4.79
N THR A 64 -0.34 1.37 -4.81
CA THR A 64 0.71 1.78 -3.87
C THR A 64 0.17 2.62 -2.71
N GLY A 65 -0.92 2.18 -2.12
CA GLY A 65 -1.41 2.67 -0.83
C GLY A 65 -2.43 3.78 -0.89
N ASP A 66 -2.86 4.20 0.31
CA ASP A 66 -3.96 5.12 0.56
C ASP A 66 -5.27 4.65 -0.09
N LEU A 67 -5.61 3.38 0.20
CA LEU A 67 -6.81 2.70 -0.30
C LEU A 67 -8.06 3.21 0.41
N VAL A 68 -7.92 3.48 1.74
CA VAL A 68 -8.99 3.96 2.63
C VAL A 68 -8.72 5.39 3.11
N ASN A 69 -9.64 5.97 3.88
CA ASN A 69 -9.53 7.34 4.38
C ASN A 69 -9.16 7.42 5.88
N LEU A 70 -9.76 6.57 6.71
CA LEU A 70 -9.71 6.66 8.18
C LEU A 70 -9.20 5.37 8.85
N SER A 71 -8.82 4.36 8.11
CA SER A 71 -8.47 3.02 8.61
C SER A 71 -9.61 2.38 9.42
N LEU A 72 -10.85 2.53 9.01
CA LEU A 72 -11.96 1.80 9.59
C LEU A 72 -12.04 0.40 8.98
N ARG A 73 -12.40 -0.60 9.78
CA ARG A 73 -12.61 -1.97 9.31
C ARG A 73 -13.60 -2.01 8.13
N SER A 74 -14.71 -1.29 8.25
CA SER A 74 -15.73 -1.21 7.20
C SER A 74 -15.20 -0.63 5.87
N GLU A 75 -14.22 0.28 5.92
CA GLU A 75 -13.56 0.78 4.72
C GLU A 75 -12.75 -0.34 4.04
N PHE A 76 -11.96 -1.12 4.82
CA PHE A 76 -11.20 -2.24 4.27
C PHE A 76 -12.08 -3.35 3.72
N GLU A 77 -13.19 -3.67 4.38
CA GLU A 77 -14.19 -4.63 3.88
C GLU A 77 -14.73 -4.16 2.52
N THR A 78 -15.16 -2.89 2.43
CA THR A 78 -15.66 -2.32 1.17
C THR A 78 -14.60 -2.28 0.07
N VAL A 79 -13.35 -1.92 0.40
CA VAL A 79 -12.23 -1.94 -0.56
C VAL A 79 -11.96 -3.38 -1.02
N SER A 80 -11.98 -4.35 -0.10
CA SER A 80 -11.77 -5.77 -0.44
C SER A 80 -12.82 -6.27 -1.43
N ASP A 81 -14.08 -5.95 -1.19
CA ASP A 81 -15.19 -6.33 -2.07
C ASP A 81 -15.10 -5.61 -3.42
N PHE A 82 -14.85 -4.30 -3.39
CA PHE A 82 -14.71 -3.50 -4.61
C PHE A 82 -13.57 -4.02 -5.50
N LEU A 83 -12.36 -4.18 -4.95
CA LEU A 83 -11.23 -4.72 -5.70
C LEU A 83 -11.49 -6.15 -6.19
N GLY A 84 -12.25 -6.93 -5.42
CA GLY A 84 -12.61 -8.30 -5.77
C GLY A 84 -13.50 -8.44 -6.99
N ASN A 85 -14.28 -7.40 -7.30
CA ASN A 85 -15.12 -7.36 -8.50
C ASN A 85 -14.31 -7.08 -9.77
N TYR A 86 -13.12 -6.47 -9.63
CA TYR A 86 -12.27 -6.08 -10.78
C TYR A 86 -11.07 -7.00 -10.96
N PHE A 87 -10.40 -7.37 -9.87
CA PHE A 87 -9.08 -8.00 -9.97
C PHE A 87 -9.05 -9.39 -9.34
N PRO A 88 -8.71 -10.44 -10.12
CA PRO A 88 -8.25 -11.69 -9.53
C PRO A 88 -6.93 -11.46 -8.77
N LYS A 89 -6.67 -12.29 -7.75
CA LYS A 89 -5.51 -12.12 -6.85
C LYS A 89 -4.15 -12.11 -7.56
N GLU A 90 -4.09 -12.79 -8.71
CA GLU A 90 -2.88 -12.91 -9.53
C GLU A 90 -2.55 -11.63 -10.30
N LYS A 91 -3.56 -10.79 -10.56
CA LYS A 91 -3.46 -9.59 -11.40
C LYS A 91 -3.26 -8.28 -10.60
N LEU A 92 -3.26 -8.37 -9.27
CA LEU A 92 -3.15 -7.20 -8.42
C LEU A 92 -2.10 -7.39 -7.33
N SER A 93 -1.26 -6.40 -7.13
CA SER A 93 -0.34 -6.26 -6.00
C SER A 93 -0.63 -4.98 -5.24
N ILE A 94 -0.71 -5.04 -3.93
CA ILE A 94 -1.03 -3.88 -3.10
C ILE A 94 -0.02 -3.69 -1.98
N ILE A 95 0.19 -2.45 -1.59
CA ILE A 95 0.90 -2.06 -0.38
C ILE A 95 0.09 -0.99 0.37
N PRO A 96 0.28 -0.80 1.69
CA PRO A 96 -0.42 0.24 2.42
C PRO A 96 0.24 1.61 2.27
N GLY A 97 -0.58 2.66 2.30
CA GLY A 97 -0.19 4.04 2.48
C GLY A 97 -0.44 4.54 3.92
N ASN A 98 -0.23 5.83 4.15
CA ASN A 98 -0.38 6.39 5.50
C ASN A 98 -1.85 6.44 5.97
N HIS A 99 -2.83 6.50 5.06
CA HIS A 99 -4.24 6.42 5.40
C HIS A 99 -4.71 5.00 5.72
N ASP A 100 -4.03 4.00 5.21
CA ASP A 100 -4.30 2.59 5.53
C ASP A 100 -3.78 2.20 6.93
N ASN A 101 -2.94 3.05 7.54
CA ASN A 101 -2.48 2.94 8.93
C ASN A 101 -2.66 4.27 9.68
N TYR A 102 -3.81 4.91 9.45
CA TYR A 102 -4.12 6.25 9.95
C TYR A 102 -4.13 6.31 11.48
N VAL A 103 -4.67 5.29 12.12
CA VAL A 103 -4.60 5.05 13.57
C VAL A 103 -4.14 3.63 13.82
N LYS A 104 -3.65 3.36 15.03
CA LYS A 104 -3.32 1.99 15.44
C LYS A 104 -4.63 1.18 15.51
N CYS A 105 -4.78 0.24 14.63
CA CYS A 105 -5.88 -0.73 14.59
C CYS A 105 -5.34 -2.16 14.69
N SER A 106 -6.23 -3.12 14.93
CA SER A 106 -5.83 -4.50 14.92
C SER A 106 -5.41 -4.93 13.50
N TYR A 107 -4.56 -5.91 13.42
CA TYR A 107 -4.10 -6.46 12.14
C TYR A 107 -5.27 -7.05 11.33
N GLU A 108 -6.18 -7.73 12.03
CA GLU A 108 -7.36 -8.39 11.47
C GLU A 108 -8.37 -7.39 10.92
N ASP A 109 -8.38 -6.16 11.45
CA ASP A 109 -9.31 -5.09 11.06
C ASP A 109 -8.75 -4.17 9.97
N SER A 110 -7.59 -4.52 9.39
CA SER A 110 -6.88 -3.66 8.46
C SER A 110 -6.39 -4.42 7.20
N MET A 111 -5.14 -4.26 6.82
CA MET A 111 -4.55 -4.86 5.61
C MET A 111 -4.71 -6.39 5.51
N TYR A 112 -4.97 -7.10 6.62
CA TYR A 112 -5.24 -8.54 6.59
C TYR A 112 -6.52 -8.89 5.79
N LEU A 113 -7.50 -7.99 5.74
CA LEU A 113 -8.71 -8.16 4.90
C LEU A 113 -8.38 -8.18 3.39
N LEU A 114 -7.24 -7.61 3.02
CA LEU A 114 -6.73 -7.55 1.65
C LEU A 114 -5.59 -8.56 1.38
N ARG A 115 -5.31 -9.49 2.34
CA ARG A 115 -4.18 -10.42 2.26
C ARG A 115 -4.14 -11.27 0.98
N ARG A 116 -5.28 -11.50 0.32
CA ARG A 116 -5.35 -12.26 -0.94
C ARG A 116 -4.52 -11.65 -2.07
N TYR A 117 -4.23 -10.35 -2.00
CA TYR A 117 -3.39 -9.62 -2.96
C TYR A 117 -1.93 -9.50 -2.52
N ILE A 118 -1.64 -9.96 -1.28
CA ILE A 118 -0.33 -9.87 -0.64
C ILE A 118 0.19 -11.29 -0.53
N GLU A 119 0.91 -11.75 -1.54
CA GLU A 119 1.41 -13.12 -1.60
C GLU A 119 2.88 -13.16 -1.15
N ASN A 120 3.18 -14.00 -0.16
CA ASN A 120 4.55 -14.24 0.28
C ASN A 120 4.99 -15.66 -0.12
N LYS A 121 5.64 -15.78 -1.27
CA LYS A 121 6.10 -17.09 -1.79
C LYS A 121 7.27 -17.70 -1.00
N LEU A 122 7.99 -16.90 -0.22
CA LEU A 122 9.19 -17.37 0.49
C LEU A 122 8.95 -17.73 1.96
N ASN A 123 7.76 -17.48 2.50
CA ASN A 123 7.40 -17.77 3.93
C ASN A 123 8.47 -17.29 4.94
N ILE A 124 9.14 -16.18 4.65
CA ILE A 124 10.26 -15.69 5.46
C ILE A 124 9.79 -15.29 6.86
N ASN A 125 8.58 -14.71 6.95
CA ASN A 125 7.98 -14.36 8.22
C ASN A 125 6.47 -14.58 8.16
N GLN A 126 5.99 -15.68 8.76
CA GLN A 126 4.57 -16.06 8.76
C GLN A 126 3.68 -15.09 9.56
N ASN A 127 4.28 -14.24 10.41
CA ASN A 127 3.55 -13.29 11.25
C ASN A 127 3.47 -11.88 10.64
N SER A 128 3.98 -11.68 9.42
CA SER A 128 3.96 -10.38 8.76
C SER A 128 3.52 -10.51 7.30
N LEU A 129 2.67 -9.59 6.84
CA LEU A 129 2.30 -9.48 5.43
C LEU A 129 3.43 -8.88 4.58
N PHE A 130 4.33 -8.13 5.19
CA PHE A 130 5.38 -7.38 4.50
C PHE A 130 6.77 -7.67 5.08
N PRO A 131 7.81 -7.72 4.22
CA PRO A 131 7.74 -7.63 2.77
C PRO A 131 7.16 -8.91 2.14
N TYR A 132 6.58 -8.79 0.95
CA TYR A 132 6.17 -9.95 0.16
C TYR A 132 6.87 -9.96 -1.20
N LEU A 133 6.93 -11.14 -1.83
CA LEU A 133 7.43 -11.34 -3.19
C LEU A 133 6.36 -11.99 -4.06
N LYS A 134 6.09 -11.38 -5.22
CA LYS A 134 5.29 -11.95 -6.29
C LYS A 134 6.14 -12.09 -7.55
N LEU A 135 6.25 -13.29 -8.07
CA LEU A 135 6.97 -13.57 -9.32
C LEU A 135 5.96 -13.72 -10.46
N ILE A 136 6.14 -12.93 -11.52
CA ILE A 136 5.28 -12.94 -12.71
C ILE A 136 6.19 -12.94 -13.93
N ASN A 137 6.26 -14.07 -14.61
CA ASN A 137 7.19 -14.28 -15.74
C ASN A 137 8.63 -13.94 -15.31
N ASP A 138 9.24 -12.94 -15.94
CA ASP A 138 10.58 -12.42 -15.72
C ASP A 138 10.63 -11.21 -14.76
N VAL A 139 9.50 -10.87 -14.11
CA VAL A 139 9.39 -9.74 -13.18
C VAL A 139 9.19 -10.21 -11.74
N ALA A 140 9.99 -9.66 -10.84
CA ALA A 140 9.86 -9.81 -9.39
C ALA A 140 9.27 -8.54 -8.79
N ILE A 141 8.04 -8.61 -8.28
CA ILE A 141 7.39 -7.51 -7.58
C ILE A 141 7.55 -7.73 -6.08
N ILE A 142 8.21 -6.80 -5.40
CA ILE A 142 8.42 -6.82 -3.95
C ILE A 142 7.60 -5.70 -3.32
N GLY A 143 6.62 -6.05 -2.50
CA GLY A 143 5.85 -5.05 -1.75
C GLY A 143 6.42 -4.85 -0.36
N ILE A 144 6.69 -3.59 0.00
CA ILE A 144 7.10 -3.21 1.36
C ILE A 144 6.09 -2.27 1.99
N SER A 145 5.90 -2.36 3.31
CA SER A 145 5.09 -1.42 4.06
C SER A 145 5.98 -0.34 4.68
N THR A 146 5.72 0.91 4.31
CA THR A 146 6.31 2.08 4.96
C THR A 146 5.28 2.82 5.82
N ALA A 147 4.04 2.31 5.87
CA ALA A 147 2.93 2.88 6.61
C ALA A 147 3.12 2.70 8.12
N VAL A 148 3.13 3.81 8.84
CA VAL A 148 3.16 3.85 10.31
C VAL A 148 2.14 4.86 10.81
N THR A 149 1.58 4.62 11.99
CA THR A 149 0.72 5.60 12.63
C THR A 149 1.54 6.83 13.01
N SER A 150 1.21 7.98 12.42
CA SER A 150 1.87 9.26 12.65
C SER A 150 0.98 10.21 13.47
N PRO A 151 1.54 11.22 14.17
CA PRO A 151 0.75 12.28 14.83
C PRO A 151 -0.18 13.02 13.86
N PRO A 152 -1.18 13.76 14.37
CA PRO A 152 -2.01 14.62 13.55
C PRO A 152 -1.19 15.56 12.67
N LEU A 153 -1.65 15.81 11.44
CA LEU A 153 -1.02 16.66 10.43
C LEU A 153 0.34 16.16 9.89
N MET A 154 0.76 14.96 10.28
CA MET A 154 1.97 14.31 9.79
C MET A 154 1.61 13.01 9.07
N SER A 155 2.40 12.69 8.03
CA SER A 155 2.20 11.49 7.19
C SER A 155 3.55 10.92 6.74
N TRP A 156 4.54 10.87 7.64
CA TRP A 156 5.82 10.23 7.33
C TRP A 156 5.68 8.70 7.38
N GLY A 157 6.56 8.04 6.62
CA GLY A 157 6.73 6.60 6.69
C GLY A 157 7.98 6.16 7.44
N ARG A 158 8.01 4.89 7.79
CA ARG A 158 9.19 4.22 8.35
C ARG A 158 9.14 2.74 7.99
N ILE A 159 10.29 2.17 7.65
CA ILE A 159 10.45 0.72 7.48
C ILE A 159 11.13 0.13 8.74
N SER A 160 10.63 -1.00 9.24
CA SER A 160 11.24 -1.65 10.41
C SER A 160 12.52 -2.41 10.03
N GLU A 161 13.43 -2.57 11.00
CA GLU A 161 14.65 -3.36 10.81
C GLU A 161 14.35 -4.83 10.46
N ILE A 162 13.29 -5.39 11.05
CA ILE A 162 12.84 -6.75 10.72
C ILE A 162 12.48 -6.82 9.23
N GLN A 163 11.71 -5.85 8.73
CA GLN A 163 11.30 -5.81 7.33
C GLN A 163 12.49 -5.56 6.39
N LEU A 164 13.48 -4.74 6.79
CA LEU A 164 14.71 -4.56 6.01
C LEU A 164 15.51 -5.86 5.92
N ASN A 165 15.65 -6.60 7.02
CA ASN A 165 16.34 -7.90 7.04
C ASN A 165 15.61 -8.95 6.19
N ASP A 166 14.28 -8.96 6.21
CA ASP A 166 13.51 -9.88 5.38
C ASP A 166 13.55 -9.48 3.90
N LEU A 167 13.57 -8.17 3.59
CA LEU A 167 13.79 -7.66 2.23
C LEU A 167 15.17 -8.09 1.70
N ASP A 168 16.21 -8.01 2.53
CA ASP A 168 17.58 -8.48 2.17
C ASP A 168 17.58 -9.95 1.77
N LYS A 169 16.92 -10.82 2.57
CA LYS A 169 16.77 -12.25 2.24
C LYS A 169 16.03 -12.47 0.91
N ILE A 170 14.96 -11.70 0.66
CA ILE A 170 14.22 -11.77 -0.60
C ILE A 170 15.14 -11.42 -1.76
N LEU A 171 15.85 -10.28 -1.68
CA LEU A 171 16.75 -9.83 -2.74
C LEU A 171 17.87 -10.84 -2.99
N HIS A 172 18.48 -11.42 -1.96
CA HIS A 172 19.45 -12.50 -2.11
C HIS A 172 18.87 -13.74 -2.79
N SER A 173 17.63 -14.11 -2.49
CA SER A 173 16.99 -15.31 -3.06
C SER A 173 16.74 -15.19 -4.57
N ILE A 174 16.51 -13.95 -5.07
CA ILE A 174 16.26 -13.69 -6.48
C ILE A 174 17.47 -13.20 -7.25
N SER A 175 18.55 -12.80 -6.56
CA SER A 175 19.74 -12.19 -7.19
C SER A 175 20.45 -13.06 -8.21
N LYS A 176 20.29 -14.39 -8.12
CA LYS A 176 20.89 -15.36 -9.06
C LYS A 176 20.03 -15.54 -10.33
N ASN A 177 18.87 -14.96 -10.36
CA ASN A 177 17.91 -15.06 -11.45
C ASN A 177 17.84 -13.70 -12.16
N ASN A 178 17.65 -13.69 -13.45
CA ASN A 178 17.57 -12.45 -14.24
C ASN A 178 16.16 -11.84 -14.18
N TYR A 179 15.62 -11.62 -12.97
CA TYR A 179 14.34 -10.92 -12.81
C TYR A 179 14.52 -9.42 -12.96
N PHE A 180 13.60 -8.77 -13.68
CA PHE A 180 13.40 -7.34 -13.57
C PHE A 180 12.70 -7.07 -12.23
N THR A 181 13.42 -6.45 -11.28
CA THR A 181 12.92 -6.27 -9.91
C THR A 181 12.24 -4.92 -9.74
N ILE A 182 11.02 -4.95 -9.24
CA ILE A 182 10.23 -3.75 -8.91
C ILE A 182 9.93 -3.77 -7.42
N VAL A 183 10.35 -2.72 -6.72
CA VAL A 183 10.04 -2.53 -5.29
C VAL A 183 8.95 -1.49 -5.12
N LEU A 184 7.82 -1.91 -4.54
CA LEU A 184 6.67 -1.04 -4.27
C LEU A 184 6.82 -0.42 -2.89
N LEU A 185 6.71 0.90 -2.82
CA LEU A 185 6.67 1.66 -1.57
C LEU A 185 5.75 2.88 -1.75
N HIS A 186 5.10 3.32 -0.65
CA HIS A 186 4.19 4.48 -0.69
C HIS A 186 4.91 5.80 -0.43
N HIS A 187 5.75 5.85 0.61
CA HIS A 187 6.41 7.10 0.98
C HIS A 187 7.63 7.39 0.10
N PRO A 188 7.77 8.63 -0.44
CA PRO A 188 8.84 8.97 -1.35
C PRO A 188 10.22 8.94 -0.68
N LEU A 189 11.22 8.50 -1.44
CA LEU A 189 12.62 8.51 -1.04
C LEU A 189 13.27 9.92 -1.14
N HIS A 190 12.67 10.81 -1.92
CA HIS A 190 13.13 12.19 -2.06
C HIS A 190 12.43 13.11 -1.06
N LYS A 191 13.12 14.17 -0.63
CA LYS A 191 12.53 15.22 0.21
C LYS A 191 11.65 16.11 -0.67
N PHE A 192 10.40 16.29 -0.28
CA PHE A 192 9.53 17.32 -0.80
C PHE A 192 9.41 18.47 0.21
N GLY A 193 9.92 19.65 -0.16
CA GLY A 193 9.84 20.85 0.66
C GLY A 193 10.81 20.90 1.86
N PHE A 194 10.75 21.99 2.61
CA PHE A 194 11.64 22.30 3.73
C PHE A 194 11.44 21.37 4.94
N LEU A 195 10.20 20.92 5.16
CA LEU A 195 9.81 20.05 6.27
C LEU A 195 9.39 18.68 5.71
N ASN A 196 10.13 17.64 6.08
CA ASN A 196 9.92 16.27 5.57
C ASN A 196 8.74 15.58 6.28
N PHE A 197 7.55 16.20 6.24
CA PHE A 197 6.34 15.65 6.89
C PHE A 197 5.73 14.45 6.19
N LYS A 198 6.18 14.15 4.95
CA LYS A 198 5.58 13.12 4.08
C LYS A 198 6.57 12.06 3.58
N GLY A 199 7.85 12.16 3.89
CA GLY A 199 8.87 11.26 3.36
C GLY A 199 9.13 10.04 4.23
N LEU A 200 9.92 9.11 3.72
CA LEU A 200 10.43 7.97 4.48
C LEU A 200 11.55 8.43 5.43
N LEU A 201 11.37 8.25 6.74
CA LEU A 201 12.32 8.74 7.75
C LEU A 201 13.69 8.05 7.67
N ASN A 202 13.70 6.73 7.56
CA ASN A 202 14.94 5.93 7.52
C ASN A 202 15.28 5.45 6.10
N LYS A 203 15.04 6.28 5.10
CA LYS A 203 15.27 5.98 3.69
C LYS A 203 16.70 5.56 3.35
N GLN A 204 17.72 6.06 4.09
CA GLN A 204 19.13 5.73 3.82
C GLN A 204 19.42 4.23 3.96
N SER A 205 18.81 3.58 4.97
CA SER A 205 18.94 2.13 5.16
C SER A 205 18.37 1.36 3.97
N LEU A 206 17.18 1.77 3.49
CA LEU A 206 16.55 1.16 2.32
C LEU A 206 17.38 1.40 1.05
N ILE A 207 17.79 2.65 0.78
CA ILE A 207 18.61 2.99 -0.41
C ILE A 207 19.92 2.20 -0.42
N LYS A 208 20.59 2.11 0.74
CA LYS A 208 21.85 1.34 0.85
C LYS A 208 21.62 -0.13 0.51
N LEU A 209 20.52 -0.70 0.99
CA LEU A 209 20.17 -2.09 0.71
C LEU A 209 19.90 -2.30 -0.78
N LEU A 210 19.02 -1.50 -1.38
CA LEU A 210 18.66 -1.62 -2.80
C LEU A 210 19.84 -1.44 -3.74
N ASN A 211 20.72 -0.45 -3.47
CA ASN A 211 21.94 -0.24 -4.25
C ASN A 211 22.88 -1.44 -4.22
N GLY A 212 22.89 -2.24 -3.16
CA GLY A 212 23.67 -3.47 -3.06
C GLY A 212 23.23 -4.56 -4.06
N PHE A 213 22.04 -4.45 -4.62
CA PHE A 213 21.43 -5.41 -5.57
C PHE A 213 21.16 -4.80 -6.95
N ASN A 214 21.57 -3.57 -7.20
CA ASN A 214 21.29 -2.82 -8.44
C ASN A 214 19.78 -2.68 -8.74
N VAL A 215 18.96 -2.41 -7.70
CA VAL A 215 17.50 -2.20 -7.75
C VAL A 215 17.16 -0.73 -7.52
#